data_231945b10eab494f7eb10751b66e3e97
#
_entry.id   231945b10eab494f7eb10751b66e3e97
#
_cell.length_a   1.000
_cell.length_b   1.000
_cell.length_c   1.000
_cell.angle_alpha   90.00
_cell.angle_beta   90.00
_cell.angle_gamma   90.00
#
_symmetry.space_group_name_H-M   'P 1'
#
loop_
_entity.id
_entity.type
_entity.pdbx_description
1 polymer ?
#
loop_
_entity_poly.entity_id
_entity_poly.type
_entity_poly.pdbx_seq_one_letter_code
_entity_poly.pdbx_strand_id
1 'polypeptide(L)'
;MYSYSIVDAHAHIFPEKIAQKATENIGRFYDIPMCHLGSAEELLRRGSAIGVKRYLVCSTATRPDQVEHINTFIHEQCQLHP
;
A
#
# COMPACT_ATOMS: atom_id res chain seq x y z
N MET A 1 -14.11 -28.24 1.50
CA MET A 1 -13.69 -26.86 1.21
C MET A 1 -12.31 -26.60 1.76
N TYR A 2 -11.44 -26.05 0.95
CA TYR A 2 -10.09 -25.71 1.37
C TYR A 2 -10.03 -24.29 1.90
N SER A 3 -9.34 -24.14 3.02
CA SER A 3 -9.08 -22.84 3.63
C SER A 3 -7.59 -22.52 3.46
N TYR A 4 -7.29 -21.42 2.82
CA TYR A 4 -5.91 -20.98 2.59
C TYR A 4 -5.59 -19.74 3.40
N SER A 5 -4.36 -19.69 3.89
CA SER A 5 -3.77 -18.48 4.48
C SER A 5 -2.99 -17.78 3.38
N ILE A 6 -3.50 -16.65 2.92
CA ILE A 6 -2.90 -15.92 1.81
C ILE A 6 -2.01 -14.81 2.36
N VAL A 7 -0.78 -14.72 1.84
CA VAL A 7 0.15 -13.63 2.13
C VAL A 7 0.43 -12.90 0.82
N ASP A 8 0.16 -11.59 0.81
CA ASP A 8 0.51 -10.75 -0.33
C ASP A 8 1.97 -10.31 -0.16
N ALA A 9 2.85 -10.78 -1.03
CA ALA A 9 4.29 -10.56 -0.91
C ALA A 9 4.77 -9.26 -1.56
N HIS A 10 3.88 -8.47 -2.19
CA HIS A 10 4.26 -7.21 -2.83
C HIS A 10 3.07 -6.27 -2.87
N ALA A 11 2.99 -5.39 -1.90
CA ALA A 11 1.92 -4.40 -1.83
C ALA A 11 2.50 -3.02 -1.51
N HIS A 12 2.00 -1.99 -2.18
CA HIS A 12 2.40 -0.61 -1.97
C HIS A 12 1.35 0.13 -1.16
N ILE A 13 1.80 0.90 -0.17
CA ILE A 13 0.93 1.80 0.59
C ILE A 13 1.59 3.19 0.68
N PHE A 14 0.75 4.22 0.76
CA PHE A 14 1.18 5.61 0.85
C PHE A 14 0.47 6.29 2.02
N PRO A 15 1.10 7.32 2.65
CA PRO A 15 0.41 8.14 3.64
C PRO A 15 -0.90 8.68 3.08
N GLU A 16 -1.95 8.68 3.89
CA GLU A 16 -3.29 9.01 3.42
C GLU A 16 -3.39 10.37 2.75
N LYS A 17 -2.65 11.36 3.25
CA LYS A 17 -2.63 12.70 2.70
C LYS A 17 -2.17 12.76 1.24
N ILE A 18 -1.32 11.82 0.83
CA ILE A 18 -0.76 11.81 -0.52
C ILE A 18 -1.18 10.60 -1.35
N ALA A 19 -1.95 9.67 -0.76
CA ALA A 19 -2.31 8.42 -1.44
C ALA A 19 -2.98 8.64 -2.78
N GLN A 20 -3.95 9.56 -2.85
CA GLN A 20 -4.63 9.85 -4.10
C GLN A 20 -3.67 10.41 -5.15
N LYS A 21 -2.87 11.40 -4.76
CA LYS A 21 -1.92 12.03 -5.67
C LYS A 21 -0.84 11.06 -6.13
N ALA A 22 -0.31 10.24 -5.21
CA ALA A 22 0.68 9.24 -5.54
C ALA A 22 0.12 8.19 -6.51
N THR A 23 -1.09 7.72 -6.27
CA THR A 23 -1.76 6.77 -7.15
C THR A 23 -1.96 7.34 -8.55
N GLU A 24 -2.43 8.58 -8.64
CA GLU A 24 -2.61 9.26 -9.93
C GLU A 24 -1.30 9.48 -10.67
N ASN A 25 -0.25 9.87 -9.95
CA ASN A 25 1.07 10.11 -10.55
C ASN A 25 1.68 8.83 -11.09
N ILE A 26 1.54 7.71 -10.40
CA ILE A 26 2.00 6.40 -10.87
C ILE A 26 1.21 5.99 -12.11
N GLY A 27 -0.09 6.19 -12.11
CA GLY A 27 -0.93 5.91 -13.26
C GLY A 27 -0.50 6.70 -14.49
N ARG A 28 -0.19 7.98 -14.33
CA ARG A 28 0.31 8.83 -15.44
C ARG A 28 1.67 8.38 -15.94
N PHE A 29 2.56 8.03 -15.03
CA PHE A 29 3.91 7.59 -15.40
C PHE A 29 3.88 6.34 -16.28
N TYR A 30 3.03 5.39 -15.96
CA TYR A 30 2.89 4.14 -16.71
C TYR A 30 1.81 4.18 -17.79
N ASP A 31 1.08 5.29 -17.88
CA ASP A 31 -0.07 5.45 -18.80
C ASP A 31 -1.11 4.33 -18.62
N ILE A 32 -1.42 4.05 -17.35
CA ILE A 32 -2.38 3.02 -16.95
C ILE A 32 -3.38 3.63 -15.97
N PRO A 33 -4.70 3.44 -16.20
CA PRO A 33 -5.68 3.89 -15.22
C PRO A 33 -5.58 3.07 -13.93
N MET A 34 -5.55 3.76 -12.79
CA MET A 34 -5.45 3.12 -11.49
C MET A 34 -6.86 2.92 -10.90
N CYS A 35 -7.17 1.71 -10.50
CA CYS A 35 -8.50 1.34 -10.03
C CYS A 35 -8.74 1.58 -8.54
N HIS A 36 -7.68 1.60 -7.73
CA HIS A 36 -7.79 1.69 -6.28
C HIS A 36 -6.82 2.72 -5.70
N LEU A 37 -7.27 3.33 -4.60
CA LEU A 37 -6.44 4.27 -3.84
C LEU A 37 -5.35 3.51 -3.08
N GLY A 38 -4.11 4.01 -3.11
CA GLY A 38 -2.95 3.36 -2.49
C GLY A 38 -2.81 3.64 -0.99
N SER A 39 -3.88 3.52 -0.21
CA SER A 39 -3.84 3.67 1.25
C SER A 39 -3.81 2.32 1.95
N ALA A 40 -3.32 2.29 3.20
CA ALA A 40 -3.32 1.08 4.00
C ALA A 40 -4.73 0.57 4.26
N GLU A 41 -5.68 1.46 4.53
CA GLU A 41 -7.08 1.07 4.77
C GLU A 41 -7.69 0.39 3.55
N GLU A 42 -7.47 0.93 2.36
CA GLU A 42 -7.98 0.35 1.12
C GLU A 42 -7.37 -1.03 0.87
N LEU A 43 -6.06 -1.18 1.09
CA LEU A 43 -5.38 -2.45 0.95
C LEU A 43 -5.97 -3.50 1.88
N LEU A 44 -6.13 -3.17 3.16
CA LEU A 44 -6.67 -4.10 4.16
C LEU A 44 -8.12 -4.47 3.85
N ARG A 45 -8.92 -3.50 3.46
CA ARG A 45 -10.33 -3.74 3.10
C ARG A 45 -10.46 -4.65 1.90
N ARG A 46 -9.71 -4.39 0.85
CA ARG A 46 -9.77 -5.19 -0.38
C ARG A 46 -9.19 -6.59 -0.19
N GLY A 47 -8.07 -6.67 0.53
CA GLY A 47 -7.44 -7.95 0.83
C GLY A 47 -8.29 -8.83 1.72
N SER A 48 -8.93 -8.26 2.75
CA SER A 48 -9.84 -9.00 3.63
C SER A 48 -10.97 -9.65 2.86
N ALA A 49 -11.50 -8.97 1.84
CA ALA A 49 -12.59 -9.48 1.02
C ALA A 49 -12.24 -10.76 0.27
N ILE A 50 -10.96 -10.99 0.00
CA ILE A 50 -10.46 -12.16 -0.72
C ILE A 50 -9.61 -13.10 0.16
N GLY A 51 -9.54 -12.86 1.46
CA GLY A 51 -8.90 -13.74 2.42
C GLY A 51 -7.40 -13.53 2.62
N VAL A 52 -6.85 -12.39 2.21
CA VAL A 52 -5.44 -12.07 2.48
C VAL A 52 -5.27 -11.77 3.97
N LYS A 53 -4.34 -12.45 4.62
CA LYS A 53 -4.09 -12.34 6.06
C LYS A 53 -2.87 -11.50 6.41
N ARG A 54 -1.87 -11.49 5.56
CA ARG A 54 -0.61 -10.76 5.78
C ARG A 54 -0.15 -10.09 4.51
N TYR A 55 0.62 -9.01 4.68
CA TYR A 55 1.14 -8.22 3.57
C TYR A 55 2.60 -7.90 3.82
N LEU A 56 3.41 -7.99 2.77
CA LEU A 56 4.73 -7.38 2.75
C LEU A 56 4.58 -6.03 2.05
N VAL A 57 4.61 -4.96 2.83
CA VAL A 57 4.32 -3.62 2.30
C VAL A 57 5.57 -2.81 2.05
N CYS A 58 5.50 -1.94 1.05
CA CYS A 58 6.54 -0.97 0.74
C CYS A 58 5.90 0.30 0.22
N SER A 59 6.70 1.32 0.03
CA SER A 59 6.24 2.55 -0.58
C SER A 59 7.32 3.08 -1.50
N THR A 60 7.06 4.20 -2.17
CA THR A 60 7.98 4.79 -3.13
C THR A 60 8.19 6.26 -2.80
N ALA A 61 9.44 6.65 -2.63
CA ALA A 61 9.81 8.05 -2.52
C ALA A 61 10.14 8.58 -3.91
N THR A 62 9.60 9.74 -4.24
CA THR A 62 9.88 10.40 -5.51
C THR A 62 11.01 11.43 -5.39
N ARG A 63 11.44 11.73 -4.17
CA ARG A 63 12.54 12.64 -3.86
C ARG A 63 13.34 12.10 -2.68
N PRO A 64 14.66 12.35 -2.60
CA PRO A 64 15.49 11.85 -1.49
C PRO A 64 15.01 12.31 -0.10
N ASP A 65 14.44 13.51 0.01
CA ASP A 65 13.94 14.05 1.27
C ASP A 65 12.69 13.34 1.79
N GLN A 66 12.05 12.51 0.99
CA GLN A 66 10.89 11.74 1.38
C GLN A 66 11.22 10.39 2.00
N VAL A 67 12.44 9.87 1.83
CA VAL A 67 12.79 8.50 2.21
C VAL A 67 12.57 8.25 3.70
N GLU A 68 13.10 9.11 4.56
CA GLU A 68 12.97 8.96 6.01
C GLU A 68 11.50 9.02 6.44
N HIS A 69 10.75 9.95 5.89
CA HIS A 69 9.34 10.14 6.19
C HIS A 69 8.51 8.92 5.82
N ILE A 70 8.77 8.36 4.64
CA ILE A 70 8.08 7.17 4.15
C ILE A 70 8.44 5.94 4.99
N ASN A 71 9.72 5.78 5.37
CA ASN A 71 10.13 4.68 6.23
C ASN A 71 9.45 4.75 7.59
N THR A 72 9.32 5.94 8.16
CA THR A 72 8.60 6.15 9.43
C THR A 72 7.13 5.78 9.27
N PHE A 73 6.50 6.18 8.19
CA PHE A 73 5.11 5.82 7.88
C PHE A 73 4.91 4.31 7.83
N ILE A 74 5.77 3.59 7.08
CA ILE A 74 5.68 2.13 6.97
C ILE A 74 5.82 1.47 8.34
N HIS A 75 6.80 1.90 9.14
CA HIS A 75 7.00 1.38 10.48
C HIS A 75 5.75 1.57 11.37
N GLU A 76 5.16 2.74 11.34
CA GLU A 76 3.95 3.04 12.10
C GLU A 76 2.77 2.17 11.65
N GLN A 77 2.60 1.98 10.35
CA GLN A 77 1.52 1.13 9.83
C GLN A 77 1.70 -0.34 10.26
N CYS A 78 2.93 -0.84 10.28
CA CYS A 78 3.21 -2.20 10.75
C CYS A 78 2.90 -2.37 12.24
N GLN A 79 3.04 -1.33 13.05
CA GLN A 79 2.68 -1.37 14.47
C GLN A 79 1.17 -1.31 14.67
N LEU A 80 0.45 -0.54 13.86
CA LEU A 80 -1.00 -0.43 13.94
C LEU A 80 -1.72 -1.69 13.43
N HIS A 81 -1.11 -2.40 12.50
CA HIS A 81 -1.69 -3.57 11.85
C HIS A 81 -0.73 -4.77 11.91
N PRO A 82 -0.44 -5.30 13.11
CA PRO A 82 0.50 -6.42 13.25
C PRO A 82 0.03 -7.72 12.62
#